data_177c3b22fa247ab8fc74a9774b00a609
#
_entry.id   177c3b22fa247ab8fc74a9774b00a609
#
_cell.length_a   1.000
_cell.length_b   1.000
_cell.length_c   1.000
_cell.angle_alpha   90.00
_cell.angle_beta   90.00
_cell.angle_gamma   90.00
#
_symmetry.space_group_name_H-M   'P 1'
#
loop_
_entity.id
_entity.type
_entity.pdbx_description
1 polymer ?
#
loop_
_entity_poly.entity_id
_entity_poly.type
_entity_poly.pdbx_seq_one_letter_code
_entity_poly.pdbx_strand_id
1 'polypeptide(L)'
;MIKNLHGFIRCVALACAAFLLASCGQQSDDGPILIKFPHVTAPATPKGQAADRFKEIVEERLAGRVVVEVYPSGQLMSDDDSLDALAFGEVQMIAVSLSKLDRLTHKFQVFDLPFLFPDLQTIERFQASDEGLSLLDSMADKGLLGLSFWHNGMKQFGGPVPMRLPAAAQGLKFRVMESDVLQAQVLQIGGNPQKMAFGEVYQALQTGAVDAQENTWSNIYSSKFYEVQDYLMETNHGYIGYLVAVNPSFWNSLPKDIRAELNAIVQEVSVWANDQAASINQDGKQQIIESGQSEVLTLTADELAEWETVMRPVWEQFEGNIGKDFIAAALAARQ
;
A
#
# COMPACT_ATOMS: atom_id res chain seq x y z
N MET A 1 -50.61 -47.99 48.16
CA MET A 1 -49.33 -48.14 47.43
C MET A 1 -49.21 -47.26 46.16
N ILE A 2 -50.19 -46.43 45.82
CA ILE A 2 -50.18 -45.62 44.55
C ILE A 2 -49.77 -44.16 44.77
N LYS A 3 -49.82 -43.63 46.01
CA LYS A 3 -49.44 -42.21 46.27
C LYS A 3 -47.97 -41.89 46.23
N ASN A 4 -47.05 -42.84 46.41
CA ASN A 4 -45.58 -42.60 46.40
C ASN A 4 -44.97 -42.65 45.00
N LEU A 5 -45.66 -43.21 44.01
CA LEU A 5 -45.15 -43.34 42.62
C LEU A 5 -45.25 -42.03 41.89
N HIS A 6 -46.23 -41.16 42.17
CA HIS A 6 -46.37 -39.83 41.55
C HIS A 6 -45.35 -38.80 42.04
N GLY A 7 -44.86 -38.97 43.31
CA GLY A 7 -43.79 -38.10 43.84
C GLY A 7 -42.44 -38.38 43.19
N PHE A 8 -42.13 -39.67 42.95
CA PHE A 8 -40.84 -40.05 42.33
C PHE A 8 -40.74 -39.66 40.86
N ILE A 9 -41.86 -39.80 40.11
CA ILE A 9 -41.89 -39.37 38.67
C ILE A 9 -41.83 -37.89 38.54
N ARG A 10 -42.32 -37.03 39.45
CA ARG A 10 -42.24 -35.62 39.45
C ARG A 10 -40.79 -35.13 39.75
N CYS A 11 -40.07 -35.76 40.66
CA CYS A 11 -38.69 -35.44 40.98
C CYS A 11 -37.72 -35.80 39.83
N VAL A 12 -37.93 -36.94 39.16
CA VAL A 12 -37.12 -37.34 38.01
C VAL A 12 -37.38 -36.44 36.81
N ALA A 13 -38.63 -36.02 36.55
CA ALA A 13 -38.96 -35.09 35.46
C ALA A 13 -38.36 -33.68 35.68
N LEU A 14 -38.31 -33.17 36.92
CA LEU A 14 -37.66 -31.91 37.25
C LEU A 14 -36.11 -31.98 37.14
N ALA A 15 -35.50 -33.11 37.52
CA ALA A 15 -34.07 -33.30 37.39
C ALA A 15 -33.61 -33.38 35.91
N CYS A 16 -34.40 -34.05 35.05
CA CYS A 16 -34.14 -34.09 33.60
C CYS A 16 -34.34 -32.73 32.90
N ALA A 17 -35.29 -31.90 33.35
CA ALA A 17 -35.52 -30.58 32.82
C ALA A 17 -34.36 -29.58 33.20
N ALA A 18 -33.78 -29.78 34.41
CA ALA A 18 -32.61 -28.95 34.84
C ALA A 18 -31.31 -29.29 34.08
N PHE A 19 -31.16 -30.56 33.62
CA PHE A 19 -30.00 -30.96 32.82
C PHE A 19 -30.06 -30.49 31.36
N LEU A 20 -31.27 -30.26 30.82
CA LEU A 20 -31.46 -29.74 29.47
C LEU A 20 -31.24 -28.21 29.38
N LEU A 21 -31.27 -27.48 30.50
CA LEU A 21 -31.01 -26.04 30.54
C LEU A 21 -29.53 -25.69 30.75
N ALA A 22 -28.68 -26.65 31.13
CA ALA A 22 -27.26 -26.45 31.31
C ALA A 22 -26.43 -26.64 30.01
N SER A 23 -27.07 -27.00 28.88
CA SER A 23 -26.41 -27.19 27.58
C SER A 23 -26.58 -26.03 26.62
N CYS A 24 -27.11 -24.88 27.06
CA CYS A 24 -26.97 -23.63 26.33
C CYS A 24 -25.63 -22.97 26.74
N GLY A 25 -24.51 -23.64 26.45
CA GLY A 25 -23.28 -22.95 26.20
C GLY A 25 -23.56 -22.02 25.03
N GLN A 26 -23.44 -20.73 25.26
CA GLN A 26 -23.51 -19.68 24.28
C GLN A 26 -22.43 -19.97 23.22
N GLN A 27 -22.76 -20.79 22.23
CA GLN A 27 -22.05 -20.88 20.99
C GLN A 27 -22.41 -19.57 20.31
N SER A 28 -21.51 -18.59 20.39
CA SER A 28 -21.59 -17.42 19.53
C SER A 28 -21.65 -17.95 18.11
N ASP A 29 -22.79 -17.77 17.47
CA ASP A 29 -23.07 -18.17 16.08
C ASP A 29 -22.48 -17.11 15.13
N ASP A 30 -21.33 -16.58 15.49
CA ASP A 30 -20.55 -15.69 14.66
C ASP A 30 -19.71 -16.57 13.72
N GLY A 31 -20.08 -16.57 12.44
CA GLY A 31 -19.30 -17.18 11.37
C GLY A 31 -17.83 -16.69 11.39
N PRO A 32 -16.99 -17.16 10.50
CA PRO A 32 -15.58 -16.73 10.46
C PRO A 32 -15.50 -15.21 10.29
N ILE A 33 -14.51 -14.60 10.95
CA ILE A 33 -14.19 -13.18 10.79
C ILE A 33 -13.79 -12.94 9.34
N LEU A 34 -14.49 -12.03 8.65
CA LEU A 34 -14.20 -11.70 7.27
C LEU A 34 -13.28 -10.47 7.21
N ILE A 35 -12.17 -10.59 6.47
CA ILE A 35 -11.27 -9.50 6.12
C ILE A 35 -11.35 -9.26 4.62
N LYS A 36 -12.00 -8.18 4.21
CA LYS A 36 -11.98 -7.69 2.83
C LYS A 36 -10.74 -6.84 2.63
N PHE A 37 -9.92 -7.21 1.63
CA PHE A 37 -8.64 -6.58 1.33
C PHE A 37 -8.56 -6.15 -0.14
N PRO A 38 -9.10 -4.96 -0.51
CA PRO A 38 -8.96 -4.42 -1.85
C PRO A 38 -7.59 -3.81 -2.09
N HIS A 39 -7.10 -3.90 -3.33
CA HIS A 39 -5.95 -3.14 -3.82
C HIS A 39 -5.98 -2.94 -5.34
N VAL A 40 -5.26 -1.92 -5.84
CA VAL A 40 -5.37 -1.49 -7.25
C VAL A 40 -4.31 -2.10 -8.18
N THR A 41 -3.29 -2.79 -7.65
CA THR A 41 -2.22 -3.35 -8.45
C THR A 41 -2.51 -4.79 -8.90
N ALA A 42 -1.82 -5.26 -9.94
CA ALA A 42 -1.95 -6.64 -10.40
C ALA A 42 -1.39 -7.64 -9.37
N PRO A 43 -1.88 -8.91 -9.35
CA PRO A 43 -1.39 -9.94 -8.43
C PRO A 43 0.12 -10.21 -8.52
N ALA A 44 0.72 -10.03 -9.70
CA ALA A 44 2.16 -10.28 -9.91
C ALA A 44 3.08 -9.18 -9.32
N THR A 45 2.55 -8.05 -8.87
CA THR A 45 3.33 -6.98 -8.24
C THR A 45 3.73 -7.33 -6.79
N PRO A 46 4.74 -6.65 -6.19
CA PRO A 46 5.10 -6.89 -4.79
C PRO A 46 3.88 -6.83 -3.83
N LYS A 47 3.03 -5.80 -3.97
CA LYS A 47 1.80 -5.68 -3.18
C LYS A 47 0.81 -6.81 -3.43
N GLY A 48 0.59 -7.19 -4.69
CA GLY A 48 -0.32 -8.27 -5.04
C GLY A 48 0.10 -9.60 -4.43
N GLN A 49 1.38 -9.96 -4.58
CA GLN A 49 1.95 -11.18 -3.99
C GLN A 49 1.91 -11.16 -2.45
N ALA A 50 2.14 -9.98 -1.83
CA ALA A 50 2.05 -9.83 -0.38
C ALA A 50 0.61 -10.05 0.13
N ALA A 51 -0.40 -9.51 -0.58
CA ALA A 51 -1.80 -9.69 -0.21
C ALA A 51 -2.24 -11.16 -0.33
N ASP A 52 -1.85 -11.84 -1.40
CA ASP A 52 -2.12 -13.27 -1.59
C ASP A 52 -1.41 -14.12 -0.54
N ARG A 53 -0.14 -13.82 -0.24
CA ARG A 53 0.62 -14.50 0.80
C ARG A 53 0.02 -14.31 2.20
N PHE A 54 -0.45 -13.09 2.50
CA PHE A 54 -1.16 -12.82 3.75
C PHE A 54 -2.42 -13.68 3.86
N LYS A 55 -3.23 -13.75 2.81
CA LYS A 55 -4.42 -14.60 2.75
C LYS A 55 -4.07 -16.06 3.01
N GLU A 56 -3.08 -16.62 2.30
CA GLU A 56 -2.65 -18.01 2.43
C GLU A 56 -2.29 -18.37 3.87
N ILE A 57 -1.43 -17.56 4.51
CA ILE A 57 -0.95 -17.82 5.88
C ILE A 57 -2.09 -17.66 6.90
N VAL A 58 -2.96 -16.65 6.73
CA VAL A 58 -4.12 -16.45 7.62
C VAL A 58 -5.07 -17.65 7.55
N GLU A 59 -5.41 -18.09 6.34
CA GLU A 59 -6.33 -19.22 6.15
C GLU A 59 -5.72 -20.56 6.60
N GLU A 60 -4.39 -20.70 6.59
CA GLU A 60 -3.68 -21.85 7.15
C GLU A 60 -3.68 -21.83 8.69
N ARG A 61 -3.24 -20.72 9.33
CA ARG A 61 -3.04 -20.64 10.78
C ARG A 61 -4.31 -20.38 11.57
N LEU A 62 -5.28 -19.69 10.96
CA LEU A 62 -6.55 -19.32 11.56
C LEU A 62 -7.74 -20.02 10.86
N ALA A 63 -7.53 -21.22 10.33
CA ALA A 63 -8.50 -21.99 9.57
C ALA A 63 -9.88 -22.05 10.26
N GLY A 64 -10.95 -21.68 9.54
CA GLY A 64 -12.31 -21.64 10.03
C GLY A 64 -12.63 -20.50 10.99
N ARG A 65 -11.65 -19.70 11.41
CA ARG A 65 -11.83 -18.56 12.31
C ARG A 65 -11.76 -17.22 11.59
N VAL A 66 -10.91 -17.11 10.55
CA VAL A 66 -10.72 -15.92 9.72
C VAL A 66 -10.72 -16.32 8.25
N VAL A 67 -11.38 -15.52 7.42
CA VAL A 67 -11.39 -15.64 5.96
C VAL A 67 -10.89 -14.30 5.39
N VAL A 68 -9.97 -14.34 4.42
CA VAL A 68 -9.45 -13.16 3.74
C VAL A 68 -9.92 -13.16 2.30
N GLU A 69 -10.63 -12.11 1.89
CA GLU A 69 -11.03 -11.88 0.51
C GLU A 69 -10.15 -10.78 -0.10
N VAL A 70 -9.20 -11.16 -0.95
CA VAL A 70 -8.35 -10.23 -1.69
C VAL A 70 -9.05 -9.82 -2.98
N TYR A 71 -9.11 -8.51 -3.25
CA TYR A 71 -9.70 -7.93 -4.45
C TYR A 71 -8.62 -7.11 -5.18
N PRO A 72 -7.83 -7.74 -6.10
CA PRO A 72 -6.74 -7.08 -6.81
C PRO A 72 -7.24 -6.20 -7.95
N SER A 73 -6.31 -5.45 -8.56
CA SER A 73 -6.52 -4.70 -9.82
C SER A 73 -7.68 -3.71 -9.79
N GLY A 74 -8.03 -3.17 -8.62
CA GLY A 74 -9.14 -2.23 -8.47
C GLY A 74 -10.53 -2.85 -8.66
N GLN A 75 -10.66 -4.18 -8.58
CA GLN A 75 -11.94 -4.88 -8.81
C GLN A 75 -13.06 -4.43 -7.87
N LEU A 76 -12.73 -4.07 -6.64
CA LEU A 76 -13.73 -3.63 -5.67
C LEU A 76 -13.86 -2.11 -5.66
N MET A 77 -12.72 -1.40 -5.61
CA MET A 77 -12.68 0.06 -5.51
C MET A 77 -11.29 0.62 -5.82
N SER A 78 -11.19 1.95 -5.99
CA SER A 78 -9.92 2.68 -6.08
C SER A 78 -9.20 2.77 -4.73
N ASP A 79 -7.93 3.22 -4.72
CA ASP A 79 -7.20 3.48 -3.47
C ASP A 79 -7.88 4.59 -2.64
N ASP A 80 -8.44 5.63 -3.28
CA ASP A 80 -9.11 6.72 -2.58
C ASP A 80 -10.42 6.27 -1.92
N ASP A 81 -11.22 5.49 -2.64
CA ASP A 81 -12.45 4.90 -2.10
C ASP A 81 -12.13 3.90 -0.97
N SER A 82 -11.00 3.18 -1.08
CA SER A 82 -10.59 2.21 -0.07
C SER A 82 -10.19 2.87 1.26
N LEU A 83 -9.62 4.09 1.22
CA LEU A 83 -9.34 4.87 2.43
C LEU A 83 -10.63 5.24 3.18
N ASP A 84 -11.64 5.70 2.45
CA ASP A 84 -12.92 6.05 3.03
C ASP A 84 -13.67 4.81 3.52
N ALA A 85 -13.70 3.74 2.71
CA ALA A 85 -14.31 2.46 3.08
C ALA A 85 -13.67 1.83 4.33
N LEU A 86 -12.33 1.95 4.49
CA LEU A 86 -11.64 1.51 5.71
C LEU A 86 -12.07 2.35 6.92
N ALA A 87 -12.06 3.68 6.78
CA ALA A 87 -12.42 4.57 7.87
C ALA A 87 -13.86 4.31 8.38
N PHE A 88 -14.79 3.99 7.46
CA PHE A 88 -16.17 3.63 7.80
C PHE A 88 -16.36 2.16 8.21
N GLY A 89 -15.31 1.31 8.08
CA GLY A 89 -15.38 -0.12 8.45
C GLY A 89 -16.05 -1.03 7.40
N GLU A 90 -16.28 -0.55 6.18
CA GLU A 90 -16.84 -1.33 5.06
C GLU A 90 -15.85 -2.37 4.52
N VAL A 91 -14.55 -2.05 4.60
CA VAL A 91 -13.44 -2.98 4.42
C VAL A 91 -12.57 -3.01 5.68
N GLN A 92 -11.87 -4.12 5.92
CA GLN A 92 -11.16 -4.35 7.17
C GLN A 92 -9.66 -4.06 7.08
N MET A 93 -9.09 -4.22 5.88
CA MET A 93 -7.66 -4.05 5.62
C MET A 93 -7.43 -3.44 4.24
N ILE A 94 -6.41 -2.59 4.13
CA ILE A 94 -5.94 -2.03 2.86
C ILE A 94 -4.41 -2.00 2.83
N ALA A 95 -3.83 -1.88 1.63
CA ALA A 95 -2.43 -1.52 1.43
C ALA A 95 -2.38 -0.37 0.40
N VAL A 96 -2.51 0.87 0.89
CA VAL A 96 -2.63 2.06 0.07
C VAL A 96 -1.28 2.75 -0.13
N SER A 97 -1.06 3.37 -1.29
CA SER A 97 0.16 4.14 -1.55
C SER A 97 0.35 5.25 -0.51
N LEU A 98 1.59 5.41 0.00
CA LEU A 98 1.94 6.43 0.99
C LEU A 98 1.61 7.84 0.49
N SER A 99 1.75 8.10 -0.81
CA SER A 99 1.39 9.37 -1.46
C SER A 99 -0.10 9.72 -1.32
N LYS A 100 -0.98 8.73 -1.20
CA LYS A 100 -2.44 8.94 -1.05
C LYS A 100 -2.83 9.40 0.36
N LEU A 101 -1.92 9.28 1.34
CA LEU A 101 -2.16 9.67 2.73
C LEU A 101 -2.00 11.18 2.97
N ASP A 102 -1.54 11.93 1.97
CA ASP A 102 -1.37 13.38 2.02
C ASP A 102 -2.64 14.12 2.48
N ARG A 103 -3.81 13.68 2.01
CA ARG A 103 -5.12 14.23 2.43
C ARG A 103 -5.45 14.03 3.91
N LEU A 104 -4.78 13.08 4.58
CA LEU A 104 -5.01 12.77 5.99
C LEU A 104 -3.93 13.36 6.88
N THR A 105 -2.67 13.33 6.45
CA THR A 105 -1.54 13.90 7.17
C THR A 105 -0.37 14.19 6.24
N HIS A 106 0.18 15.39 6.33
CA HIS A 106 1.31 15.79 5.49
C HIS A 106 2.64 15.12 5.86
N LYS A 107 2.71 14.42 7.00
CA LYS A 107 3.95 13.72 7.40
C LYS A 107 4.40 12.67 6.40
N PHE A 108 3.46 12.00 5.72
CA PHE A 108 3.77 11.01 4.68
C PHE A 108 4.37 11.64 3.39
N GLN A 109 4.26 12.95 3.22
CA GLN A 109 4.90 13.66 2.11
C GLN A 109 6.41 13.48 2.10
N VAL A 110 7.04 13.09 3.22
CA VAL A 110 8.47 12.78 3.29
C VAL A 110 8.87 11.70 2.28
N PHE A 111 8.01 10.72 2.02
CA PHE A 111 8.28 9.64 1.05
C PHE A 111 8.18 10.10 -0.41
N ASP A 112 7.53 11.22 -0.65
CA ASP A 112 7.39 11.80 -1.99
C ASP A 112 8.47 12.83 -2.34
N LEU A 113 9.31 13.25 -1.38
CA LEU A 113 10.39 14.21 -1.67
C LEU A 113 11.38 13.61 -2.68
N PRO A 114 11.61 14.29 -3.83
CA PRO A 114 12.43 13.75 -4.91
C PRO A 114 13.87 13.53 -4.45
N PHE A 115 14.45 12.37 -4.79
CA PHE A 115 15.82 11.98 -4.45
C PHE A 115 16.18 12.00 -2.96
N LEU A 116 15.18 12.07 -2.05
CA LEU A 116 15.46 11.99 -0.61
C LEU A 116 15.98 10.60 -0.22
N PHE A 117 15.43 9.56 -0.81
CA PHE A 117 15.83 8.17 -0.56
C PHE A 117 16.53 7.63 -1.81
N PRO A 118 17.84 7.29 -1.74
CA PRO A 118 18.58 6.77 -2.88
C PRO A 118 18.24 5.31 -3.22
N ASP A 119 17.76 4.53 -2.23
CA ASP A 119 17.48 3.12 -2.36
C ASP A 119 16.48 2.61 -1.30
N LEU A 120 16.01 1.37 -1.46
CA LEU A 120 15.05 0.74 -0.55
C LEU A 120 15.64 0.54 0.85
N GLN A 121 16.93 0.27 0.97
CA GLN A 121 17.58 0.04 2.26
C GLN A 121 17.58 1.33 3.12
N THR A 122 17.77 2.48 2.50
CA THR A 122 17.65 3.78 3.17
C THR A 122 16.22 4.01 3.67
N ILE A 123 15.22 3.61 2.86
CA ILE A 123 13.81 3.70 3.25
C ILE A 123 13.51 2.79 4.43
N GLU A 124 14.00 1.56 4.44
CA GLU A 124 13.85 0.62 5.56
C GLU A 124 14.43 1.19 6.86
N ARG A 125 15.65 1.76 6.79
CA ARG A 125 16.26 2.42 7.96
C ARG A 125 15.42 3.59 8.47
N PHE A 126 14.87 4.41 7.58
CA PHE A 126 13.97 5.50 7.96
C PHE A 126 12.68 4.97 8.57
N GLN A 127 12.03 3.96 7.96
CA GLN A 127 10.80 3.36 8.49
C GLN A 127 10.99 2.71 9.86
N ALA A 128 12.20 2.25 10.16
CA ALA A 128 12.57 1.68 11.46
C ALA A 128 12.97 2.74 12.51
N SER A 129 13.13 4.01 12.13
CA SER A 129 13.39 5.12 13.07
C SER A 129 12.15 5.45 13.91
N ASP A 130 12.35 6.23 14.99
CA ASP A 130 11.25 6.69 15.83
C ASP A 130 10.23 7.52 15.03
N GLU A 131 10.70 8.37 14.12
CA GLU A 131 9.85 9.16 13.21
C GLU A 131 9.06 8.24 12.26
N GLY A 132 9.73 7.26 11.63
CA GLY A 132 9.09 6.29 10.74
C GLY A 132 8.03 5.46 11.44
N LEU A 133 8.34 4.92 12.62
CA LEU A 133 7.39 4.14 13.42
C LEU A 133 6.20 4.99 13.90
N SER A 134 6.42 6.27 14.22
CA SER A 134 5.33 7.18 14.63
C SER A 134 4.26 7.38 13.56
N LEU A 135 4.59 7.13 12.28
CA LEU A 135 3.64 7.24 11.19
C LEU A 135 2.55 6.18 11.24
N LEU A 136 2.83 4.99 11.80
CA LEU A 136 1.86 3.89 11.86
C LEU A 136 0.61 4.27 12.66
N ASP A 137 0.76 4.98 13.76
CA ASP A 137 -0.34 5.39 14.64
C ASP A 137 -0.91 6.78 14.29
N SER A 138 -0.26 7.52 13.38
CA SER A 138 -0.54 8.96 13.15
C SER A 138 -1.93 9.27 12.59
N MET A 139 -2.68 8.25 12.17
CA MET A 139 -4.02 8.40 11.59
C MET A 139 -5.08 7.54 12.29
N ALA A 140 -4.77 6.98 13.47
CA ALA A 140 -5.70 6.12 14.21
C ALA A 140 -7.01 6.84 14.57
N ASP A 141 -6.95 8.13 14.89
CA ASP A 141 -8.09 9.02 15.14
C ASP A 141 -8.93 9.31 13.89
N LYS A 142 -8.40 9.04 12.69
CA LYS A 142 -9.06 9.17 11.40
C LYS A 142 -9.56 7.85 10.82
N GLY A 143 -9.56 6.81 11.63
CA GLY A 143 -10.07 5.49 11.24
C GLY A 143 -9.05 4.59 10.53
N LEU A 144 -7.75 4.94 10.53
CA LEU A 144 -6.68 4.15 9.93
C LEU A 144 -5.59 3.86 10.97
N LEU A 145 -5.39 2.59 11.32
CA LEU A 145 -4.28 2.10 12.12
C LEU A 145 -3.29 1.39 11.20
N GLY A 146 -2.08 1.93 11.07
CA GLY A 146 -1.00 1.29 10.32
C GLY A 146 -0.42 0.10 11.09
N LEU A 147 -0.17 -0.98 10.39
CA LEU A 147 0.46 -2.19 10.94
C LEU A 147 1.88 -2.39 10.44
N SER A 148 2.15 -2.01 9.20
CA SER A 148 3.46 -2.18 8.57
C SER A 148 3.56 -1.37 7.28
N PHE A 149 4.79 -1.34 6.72
CA PHE A 149 5.09 -0.79 5.40
C PHE A 149 5.45 -1.92 4.44
N TRP A 150 4.91 -1.87 3.22
CA TRP A 150 5.31 -2.74 2.12
C TRP A 150 5.99 -1.94 1.02
N HIS A 151 7.12 -2.42 0.50
CA HIS A 151 7.78 -1.82 -0.64
C HIS A 151 7.08 -2.17 -1.96
N ASN A 152 7.04 -1.20 -2.88
CA ASN A 152 6.94 -1.53 -4.29
C ASN A 152 8.32 -1.37 -4.95
N GLY A 153 8.89 -0.16 -4.94
CA GLY A 153 10.19 0.09 -5.54
C GLY A 153 10.48 1.56 -5.81
N MET A 154 11.61 1.81 -6.47
CA MET A 154 11.99 3.15 -6.92
C MET A 154 11.25 3.51 -8.21
N LYS A 155 10.85 4.78 -8.34
CA LYS A 155 10.09 5.32 -9.48
C LYS A 155 11.00 5.68 -10.65
N GLN A 156 10.46 5.44 -11.83
CA GLN A 156 11.05 5.75 -13.12
C GLN A 156 10.10 6.66 -13.89
N PHE A 157 10.61 7.60 -14.68
CA PHE A 157 9.77 8.36 -15.60
C PHE A 157 9.52 7.58 -16.90
N GLY A 158 8.30 7.70 -17.42
CA GLY A 158 7.95 7.26 -18.78
C GLY A 158 7.38 8.43 -19.58
N GLY A 159 7.65 8.46 -20.89
CA GLY A 159 7.18 9.52 -21.76
C GLY A 159 7.39 9.28 -23.26
N PRO A 160 6.87 10.18 -24.10
CA PRO A 160 6.95 10.06 -25.56
C PRO A 160 8.30 10.54 -26.12
N VAL A 161 9.19 11.10 -25.28
CA VAL A 161 10.51 11.62 -25.68
C VAL A 161 11.58 11.18 -24.69
N PRO A 162 12.86 11.10 -25.10
CA PRO A 162 13.97 10.71 -24.22
C PRO A 162 14.27 11.83 -23.20
N MET A 163 13.63 11.80 -22.04
CA MET A 163 13.81 12.78 -20.96
C MET A 163 15.12 12.52 -20.19
N ARG A 164 16.28 12.65 -20.87
CA ARG A 164 17.58 12.52 -20.20
C ARG A 164 17.85 13.67 -19.23
N LEU A 165 17.36 14.87 -19.56
CA LEU A 165 17.48 16.07 -18.73
C LEU A 165 16.08 16.62 -18.42
N PRO A 166 15.90 17.32 -17.29
CA PRO A 166 14.60 17.86 -16.87
C PRO A 166 13.91 18.75 -17.90
N ALA A 167 14.70 19.52 -18.69
CA ALA A 167 14.18 20.41 -19.70
C ALA A 167 13.34 19.69 -20.79
N ALA A 168 13.57 18.40 -21.03
CA ALA A 168 12.79 17.61 -21.98
C ALA A 168 11.35 17.30 -21.48
N ALA A 169 11.08 17.50 -20.20
CA ALA A 169 9.75 17.32 -19.60
C ALA A 169 8.83 18.54 -19.81
N GLN A 170 9.39 19.67 -20.31
CA GLN A 170 8.66 20.92 -20.41
C GLN A 170 7.39 20.77 -21.28
N GLY A 171 6.26 21.19 -20.71
CA GLY A 171 4.95 21.20 -21.39
C GLY A 171 4.26 19.84 -21.45
N LEU A 172 4.91 18.72 -21.12
CA LEU A 172 4.28 17.40 -21.08
C LEU A 172 3.26 17.31 -19.96
N LYS A 173 2.15 16.65 -20.24
CA LYS A 173 1.12 16.32 -19.24
C LYS A 173 1.53 15.04 -18.52
N PHE A 174 1.88 15.15 -17.23
CA PHE A 174 2.27 14.01 -16.39
C PHE A 174 1.08 13.53 -15.56
N ARG A 175 0.80 12.25 -15.62
CA ARG A 175 -0.05 11.65 -14.60
C ARG A 175 0.69 11.58 -13.27
N VAL A 176 0.05 12.03 -12.20
CA VAL A 176 0.54 11.90 -10.81
C VAL A 176 -0.55 11.29 -9.91
N MET A 177 -0.13 10.73 -8.77
CA MET A 177 -1.06 10.36 -7.69
C MET A 177 -1.60 11.61 -6.97
N GLU A 178 -2.58 11.42 -6.08
CA GLU A 178 -3.13 12.47 -5.22
C GLU A 178 -2.09 12.88 -4.15
N SER A 179 -1.09 13.67 -4.56
CA SER A 179 -0.04 14.19 -3.70
C SER A 179 0.36 15.59 -4.20
N ASP A 180 0.44 16.53 -3.29
CA ASP A 180 0.86 17.89 -3.61
C ASP A 180 2.37 17.97 -3.89
N VAL A 181 3.17 17.12 -3.26
CA VAL A 181 4.61 17.01 -3.54
C VAL A 181 4.86 16.51 -4.95
N LEU A 182 4.16 15.45 -5.40
CA LEU A 182 4.28 14.93 -6.76
C LEU A 182 3.82 15.95 -7.80
N GLN A 183 2.76 16.71 -7.49
CA GLN A 183 2.34 17.82 -8.32
C GLN A 183 3.42 18.89 -8.43
N ALA A 184 4.03 19.29 -7.31
CA ALA A 184 5.10 20.28 -7.29
C ALA A 184 6.36 19.82 -8.04
N GLN A 185 6.72 18.54 -7.99
CA GLN A 185 7.82 17.97 -8.76
C GLN A 185 7.62 18.17 -10.26
N VAL A 186 6.44 17.84 -10.78
CA VAL A 186 6.10 18.00 -12.20
C VAL A 186 6.11 19.46 -12.60
N LEU A 187 5.57 20.36 -11.79
CA LEU A 187 5.61 21.80 -12.05
C LEU A 187 7.05 22.32 -12.05
N GLN A 188 7.91 21.82 -11.15
CA GLN A 188 9.30 22.23 -11.03
C GLN A 188 10.14 21.91 -12.27
N ILE A 189 9.82 20.83 -12.99
CA ILE A 189 10.46 20.45 -14.26
C ILE A 189 9.74 21.04 -15.49
N GLY A 190 8.78 21.93 -15.29
CA GLY A 190 8.03 22.59 -16.37
C GLY A 190 6.93 21.74 -17.01
N GLY A 191 6.58 20.60 -16.43
CA GLY A 191 5.47 19.77 -16.86
C GLY A 191 4.11 20.23 -16.32
N ASN A 192 3.04 19.58 -16.78
CA ASN A 192 1.64 19.83 -16.39
C ASN A 192 1.09 18.63 -15.63
N PRO A 193 1.01 18.65 -14.28
CA PRO A 193 0.52 17.50 -13.51
C PRO A 193 -0.98 17.29 -13.66
N GLN A 194 -1.38 16.03 -13.82
CA GLN A 194 -2.75 15.57 -13.90
C GLN A 194 -2.98 14.49 -12.84
N LYS A 195 -3.71 14.82 -11.77
CA LYS A 195 -4.08 13.85 -10.72
C LYS A 195 -5.08 12.86 -11.28
N MET A 196 -4.81 11.56 -11.12
CA MET A 196 -5.63 10.52 -11.74
C MET A 196 -5.48 9.19 -10.99
N ALA A 197 -6.59 8.43 -10.85
CA ALA A 197 -6.58 7.10 -10.27
C ALA A 197 -5.73 6.11 -11.10
N PHE A 198 -5.13 5.11 -10.43
CA PHE A 198 -4.18 4.19 -11.09
C PHE A 198 -4.81 3.39 -12.24
N GLY A 199 -6.05 2.95 -12.10
CA GLY A 199 -6.75 2.17 -13.12
C GLY A 199 -7.05 2.94 -14.43
N GLU A 200 -6.96 4.27 -14.42
CA GLU A 200 -7.25 5.12 -15.58
C GLU A 200 -5.99 5.40 -16.42
N VAL A 201 -4.79 5.14 -15.87
CA VAL A 201 -3.51 5.63 -16.43
C VAL A 201 -3.23 5.05 -17.81
N TYR A 202 -3.40 3.74 -18.02
CA TYR A 202 -3.14 3.11 -19.32
C TYR A 202 -3.98 3.76 -20.42
N GLN A 203 -5.29 3.91 -20.19
CA GLN A 203 -6.21 4.52 -21.16
C GLN A 203 -5.88 6.00 -21.39
N ALA A 204 -5.47 6.73 -20.37
CA ALA A 204 -5.11 8.15 -20.48
C ALA A 204 -3.81 8.33 -21.30
N LEU A 205 -2.82 7.46 -21.12
CA LEU A 205 -1.59 7.44 -21.94
C LEU A 205 -1.91 7.05 -23.38
N GLN A 206 -2.71 6.00 -23.59
CA GLN A 206 -3.08 5.52 -24.91
C GLN A 206 -3.82 6.57 -25.76
N THR A 207 -4.67 7.37 -25.12
CA THR A 207 -5.48 8.41 -25.81
C THR A 207 -4.78 9.77 -25.85
N GLY A 208 -3.62 9.95 -25.21
CA GLY A 208 -2.93 11.23 -25.11
C GLY A 208 -3.62 12.24 -24.18
N ALA A 209 -4.52 11.77 -23.30
CA ALA A 209 -5.06 12.60 -22.22
C ALA A 209 -3.93 13.05 -21.26
N VAL A 210 -2.95 12.14 -21.03
CA VAL A 210 -1.63 12.45 -20.46
C VAL A 210 -0.54 11.96 -21.40
N ASP A 211 0.65 12.57 -21.34
CA ASP A 211 1.78 12.26 -22.19
C ASP A 211 2.81 11.37 -21.45
N ALA A 212 2.93 11.56 -20.15
CA ALA A 212 3.97 10.95 -19.32
C ALA A 212 3.42 10.48 -17.96
N GLN A 213 4.18 9.63 -17.29
CA GLN A 213 3.90 9.12 -15.97
C GLN A 213 5.19 8.79 -15.20
N GLU A 214 5.07 8.53 -13.90
CA GLU A 214 6.11 7.96 -13.07
C GLU A 214 5.61 6.69 -12.38
N ASN A 215 6.42 5.64 -12.38
CA ASN A 215 6.09 4.40 -11.65
C ASN A 215 7.30 3.50 -11.45
N THR A 216 7.11 2.43 -10.69
CA THR A 216 8.09 1.35 -10.51
C THR A 216 8.06 0.41 -11.71
N TRP A 217 9.16 -0.30 -11.93
CA TRP A 217 9.26 -1.26 -13.04
C TRP A 217 8.18 -2.34 -13.01
N SER A 218 7.86 -2.87 -11.84
CA SER A 218 6.83 -3.89 -11.66
C SER A 218 5.44 -3.39 -12.06
N ASN A 219 5.10 -2.15 -11.72
CA ASN A 219 3.83 -1.55 -12.10
C ASN A 219 3.80 -1.17 -13.58
N ILE A 220 4.90 -0.62 -14.13
CA ILE A 220 5.01 -0.30 -15.56
C ILE A 220 4.79 -1.57 -16.39
N TYR A 221 5.43 -2.69 -16.00
CA TYR A 221 5.27 -3.97 -16.69
C TYR A 221 3.87 -4.54 -16.54
N SER A 222 3.38 -4.71 -15.32
CA SER A 222 2.10 -5.38 -15.06
C SER A 222 0.88 -4.60 -15.55
N SER A 223 0.97 -3.26 -15.62
CA SER A 223 -0.08 -2.39 -16.18
C SER A 223 0.15 -2.06 -17.65
N LYS A 224 1.18 -2.62 -18.28
CA LYS A 224 1.50 -2.50 -19.70
C LYS A 224 1.76 -1.05 -20.15
N PHE A 225 2.22 -0.18 -19.26
CA PHE A 225 2.50 1.21 -19.63
C PHE A 225 3.59 1.32 -20.70
N TYR A 226 4.51 0.35 -20.76
CA TYR A 226 5.53 0.24 -21.79
C TYR A 226 4.96 0.03 -23.22
N GLU A 227 3.71 -0.42 -23.37
CA GLU A 227 3.06 -0.54 -24.68
C GLU A 227 2.61 0.82 -25.26
N VAL A 228 2.51 1.85 -24.40
CA VAL A 228 1.99 3.18 -24.72
C VAL A 228 2.94 4.31 -24.31
N GLN A 229 4.21 3.97 -24.07
CA GLN A 229 5.29 4.89 -23.72
C GLN A 229 6.53 4.55 -24.54
N ASP A 230 7.01 5.48 -25.37
CA ASP A 230 8.18 5.23 -26.26
C ASP A 230 9.48 5.09 -25.46
N TYR A 231 9.61 5.82 -24.33
CA TYR A 231 10.82 5.88 -23.53
C TYR A 231 10.51 5.70 -22.02
N LEU A 232 11.40 4.97 -21.35
CA LEU A 232 11.39 4.79 -19.91
C LEU A 232 12.78 5.17 -19.37
N MET A 233 12.86 6.22 -18.55
CA MET A 233 14.11 6.73 -17.99
C MET A 233 14.34 6.16 -16.58
N GLU A 234 15.46 5.46 -16.40
CA GLU A 234 15.87 4.93 -15.09
C GLU A 234 16.41 6.05 -14.21
N THR A 235 15.52 6.72 -13.51
CA THR A 235 15.82 7.90 -12.70
C THR A 235 15.93 7.63 -11.22
N ASN A 236 15.23 6.63 -10.70
CA ASN A 236 15.13 6.34 -9.27
C ASN A 236 14.84 7.59 -8.41
N HIS A 237 14.08 8.55 -8.97
CA HIS A 237 13.87 9.87 -8.40
C HIS A 237 12.91 9.88 -7.19
N GLY A 238 12.18 8.82 -6.98
CA GLY A 238 11.19 8.72 -5.91
C GLY A 238 10.90 7.27 -5.54
N TYR A 239 10.02 7.09 -4.59
CA TYR A 239 9.67 5.80 -4.02
C TYR A 239 8.16 5.54 -4.10
N ILE A 240 7.76 4.30 -4.32
CA ILE A 240 6.41 3.80 -4.07
C ILE A 240 6.49 2.74 -2.98
N GLY A 241 5.80 3.01 -1.90
CA GLY A 241 5.53 2.07 -0.82
C GLY A 241 4.07 2.16 -0.40
N TYR A 242 3.66 1.23 0.41
CA TYR A 242 2.28 1.10 0.89
C TYR A 242 2.25 1.07 2.40
N LEU A 243 1.23 1.71 2.98
CA LEU A 243 0.84 1.48 4.36
C LEU A 243 -0.16 0.33 4.41
N VAL A 244 0.19 -0.75 5.08
CA VAL A 244 -0.76 -1.79 5.47
C VAL A 244 -1.54 -1.27 6.66
N ALA A 245 -2.83 -1.02 6.47
CA ALA A 245 -3.66 -0.39 7.49
C ALA A 245 -4.97 -1.17 7.70
N VAL A 246 -5.49 -1.08 8.93
CA VAL A 246 -6.76 -1.67 9.35
C VAL A 246 -7.66 -0.62 9.97
N ASN A 247 -8.97 -0.87 9.99
CA ASN A 247 -9.89 -0.06 10.78
C ASN A 247 -9.64 -0.29 12.29
N PRO A 248 -9.37 0.75 13.11
CA PRO A 248 -9.05 0.59 14.54
C PRO A 248 -10.18 -0.08 15.34
N SER A 249 -11.45 0.22 15.03
CA SER A 249 -12.60 -0.37 15.72
C SER A 249 -12.71 -1.86 15.44
N PHE A 250 -12.58 -2.25 14.16
CA PHE A 250 -12.50 -3.65 13.76
C PHE A 250 -11.35 -4.36 14.46
N TRP A 251 -10.12 -3.79 14.36
CA TRP A 251 -8.91 -4.41 14.92
C TRP A 251 -8.99 -4.63 16.43
N ASN A 252 -9.55 -3.65 17.16
CA ASN A 252 -9.71 -3.74 18.62
C ASN A 252 -10.85 -4.65 19.04
N SER A 253 -11.84 -4.93 18.18
CA SER A 253 -12.93 -5.86 18.45
C SER A 253 -12.53 -7.34 18.33
N LEU A 254 -11.40 -7.63 17.66
CA LEU A 254 -10.92 -8.98 17.48
C LEU A 254 -10.56 -9.66 18.81
N PRO A 255 -10.82 -10.98 18.95
CA PRO A 255 -10.26 -11.77 20.04
C PRO A 255 -8.74 -11.58 20.12
N LYS A 256 -8.22 -11.49 21.35
CA LYS A 256 -6.80 -11.15 21.57
C LYS A 256 -5.82 -12.10 20.89
N ASP A 257 -6.13 -13.39 20.86
CA ASP A 257 -5.32 -14.42 20.21
C ASP A 257 -5.34 -14.27 18.69
N ILE A 258 -6.51 -14.02 18.07
CA ILE A 258 -6.63 -13.76 16.62
C ILE A 258 -5.86 -12.50 16.25
N ARG A 259 -6.06 -11.41 17.01
CA ARG A 259 -5.35 -10.14 16.73
C ARG A 259 -3.84 -10.29 16.84
N ALA A 260 -3.35 -11.03 17.84
CA ALA A 260 -1.93 -11.28 18.00
C ALA A 260 -1.35 -12.10 16.83
N GLU A 261 -2.07 -13.14 16.38
CA GLU A 261 -1.66 -13.97 15.25
C GLU A 261 -1.70 -13.19 13.93
N LEU A 262 -2.76 -12.42 13.65
CA LEU A 262 -2.85 -11.56 12.48
C LEU A 262 -1.70 -10.54 12.44
N ASN A 263 -1.37 -9.93 13.59
CA ASN A 263 -0.22 -9.03 13.65
C ASN A 263 1.10 -9.73 13.34
N ALA A 264 1.32 -10.93 13.90
CA ALA A 264 2.52 -11.71 13.60
C ALA A 264 2.61 -12.07 12.11
N ILE A 265 1.49 -12.46 11.49
CA ILE A 265 1.42 -12.76 10.05
C ILE A 265 1.72 -11.51 9.22
N VAL A 266 1.17 -10.34 9.57
CA VAL A 266 1.48 -9.08 8.86
C VAL A 266 2.97 -8.80 8.90
N GLN A 267 3.63 -8.94 10.07
CA GLN A 267 5.07 -8.71 10.17
C GLN A 267 5.88 -9.72 9.33
N GLU A 268 5.53 -11.00 9.38
CA GLU A 268 6.18 -12.05 8.59
C GLU A 268 6.05 -11.79 7.08
N VAL A 269 4.84 -11.46 6.62
CA VAL A 269 4.57 -11.14 5.21
C VAL A 269 5.30 -9.88 4.80
N SER A 270 5.38 -8.87 5.68
CA SER A 270 6.06 -7.60 5.37
C SER A 270 7.56 -7.81 5.13
N VAL A 271 8.22 -8.59 5.97
CA VAL A 271 9.64 -8.93 5.77
C VAL A 271 9.81 -9.65 4.44
N TRP A 272 9.03 -10.71 4.20
CA TRP A 272 9.11 -11.47 2.94
C TRP A 272 8.83 -10.60 1.71
N ALA A 273 7.78 -9.77 1.73
CA ALA A 273 7.40 -8.93 0.59
C ALA A 273 8.45 -7.87 0.27
N ASN A 274 9.03 -7.25 1.31
CA ASN A 274 10.06 -6.23 1.15
C ASN A 274 11.34 -6.84 0.56
N ASP A 275 11.73 -8.04 0.99
CA ASP A 275 12.86 -8.79 0.42
C ASP A 275 12.66 -9.12 -1.07
N GLN A 276 11.41 -9.39 -1.51
CA GLN A 276 11.11 -9.74 -2.90
C GLN A 276 10.99 -8.51 -3.82
N ALA A 277 10.71 -7.33 -3.28
CA ALA A 277 10.36 -6.15 -4.07
C ALA A 277 11.43 -5.78 -5.11
N ALA A 278 12.72 -5.84 -4.76
CA ALA A 278 13.82 -5.52 -5.66
C ALA A 278 13.89 -6.51 -6.85
N SER A 279 13.77 -7.82 -6.59
CA SER A 279 13.79 -8.86 -7.62
C SER A 279 12.61 -8.72 -8.58
N ILE A 280 11.39 -8.53 -8.06
CA ILE A 280 10.18 -8.36 -8.90
C ILE A 280 10.31 -7.13 -9.81
N ASN A 281 10.90 -6.04 -9.34
CA ASN A 281 11.17 -4.86 -10.17
C ASN A 281 12.24 -5.13 -11.23
N GLN A 282 13.31 -5.84 -10.88
CA GLN A 282 14.35 -6.22 -11.85
C GLN A 282 13.78 -7.11 -12.95
N ASP A 283 12.96 -8.10 -12.59
CA ASP A 283 12.27 -8.96 -13.55
C ASP A 283 11.35 -8.16 -14.45
N GLY A 284 10.56 -7.23 -13.89
CA GLY A 284 9.68 -6.33 -14.65
C GLY A 284 10.47 -5.47 -15.65
N LYS A 285 11.60 -4.90 -15.23
CA LYS A 285 12.50 -4.15 -16.13
C LYS A 285 13.02 -5.02 -17.26
N GLN A 286 13.47 -6.23 -16.95
CA GLN A 286 13.99 -7.16 -17.95
C GLN A 286 12.92 -7.54 -18.98
N GLN A 287 11.69 -7.84 -18.55
CA GLN A 287 10.58 -8.16 -19.43
C GLN A 287 10.21 -6.98 -20.37
N ILE A 288 10.28 -5.74 -19.86
CA ILE A 288 10.08 -4.54 -20.68
C ILE A 288 11.17 -4.45 -21.76
N ILE A 289 12.44 -4.62 -21.41
CA ILE A 289 13.56 -4.58 -22.35
C ILE A 289 13.40 -5.67 -23.43
N GLU A 290 13.05 -6.89 -23.04
CA GLU A 290 12.86 -8.04 -23.93
C GLU A 290 11.66 -7.85 -24.87
N SER A 291 10.64 -7.10 -24.45
CA SER A 291 9.48 -6.80 -25.30
C SER A 291 9.84 -5.93 -26.51
N GLY A 292 10.87 -5.08 -26.38
CA GLY A 292 11.30 -4.14 -27.42
C GLY A 292 10.27 -3.06 -27.77
N GLN A 293 9.22 -2.88 -26.95
CA GLN A 293 8.15 -1.91 -27.22
C GLN A 293 8.44 -0.51 -26.69
N SER A 294 9.38 -0.40 -25.74
CA SER A 294 9.78 0.85 -25.11
C SER A 294 11.30 0.88 -24.98
N GLU A 295 11.94 2.00 -25.27
CA GLU A 295 13.37 2.15 -25.06
C GLU A 295 13.66 2.49 -23.59
N VAL A 296 14.41 1.61 -22.91
CA VAL A 296 14.86 1.84 -21.53
C VAL A 296 16.18 2.60 -21.52
N LEU A 297 16.18 3.79 -20.96
CA LEU A 297 17.34 4.68 -20.89
C LEU A 297 17.92 4.72 -19.48
N THR A 298 19.13 4.23 -19.31
CA THR A 298 19.91 4.49 -18.10
C THR A 298 20.56 5.86 -18.19
N LEU A 299 20.34 6.70 -17.19
CA LEU A 299 20.93 8.04 -17.12
C LEU A 299 22.35 7.98 -16.55
N THR A 300 23.19 8.88 -17.02
CA THR A 300 24.54 9.08 -16.45
C THR A 300 24.45 9.75 -15.08
N ALA A 301 25.53 9.71 -14.31
CA ALA A 301 25.62 10.40 -13.02
C ALA A 301 25.40 11.92 -13.16
N ASP A 302 25.92 12.53 -14.23
CA ASP A 302 25.75 13.97 -14.48
C ASP A 302 24.31 14.32 -14.84
N GLU A 303 23.63 13.50 -15.66
CA GLU A 303 22.22 13.66 -15.98
C GLU A 303 21.36 13.54 -14.71
N LEU A 304 21.60 12.55 -13.84
CA LEU A 304 20.90 12.39 -12.55
C LEU A 304 21.15 13.57 -11.61
N ALA A 305 22.38 14.08 -11.54
CA ALA A 305 22.72 15.25 -10.72
C ALA A 305 21.96 16.51 -11.17
N GLU A 306 21.71 16.66 -12.48
CA GLU A 306 20.88 17.77 -12.99
C GLU A 306 19.42 17.60 -12.56
N TRP A 307 18.85 16.40 -12.65
CA TRP A 307 17.51 16.11 -12.14
C TRP A 307 17.40 16.41 -10.65
N GLU A 308 18.33 15.95 -9.83
CA GLU A 308 18.37 16.25 -8.39
C GLU A 308 18.44 17.75 -8.12
N THR A 309 19.31 18.47 -8.83
CA THR A 309 19.49 19.93 -8.68
C THR A 309 18.20 20.69 -9.00
N VAL A 310 17.56 20.36 -10.12
CA VAL A 310 16.31 21.02 -10.55
C VAL A 310 15.15 20.71 -9.60
N MET A 311 15.06 19.50 -9.08
CA MET A 311 13.96 19.11 -8.19
C MET A 311 14.19 19.50 -6.71
N ARG A 312 15.41 19.80 -6.30
CA ARG A 312 15.73 20.12 -4.90
C ARG A 312 14.87 21.21 -4.27
N PRO A 313 14.48 22.30 -4.97
CA PRO A 313 13.62 23.36 -4.40
C PRO A 313 12.25 22.85 -3.92
N VAL A 314 11.78 21.69 -4.40
CA VAL A 314 10.53 21.07 -3.90
C VAL A 314 10.63 20.77 -2.40
N TRP A 315 11.79 20.41 -1.89
CA TRP A 315 11.96 20.11 -0.47
C TRP A 315 11.63 21.32 0.42
N GLU A 316 12.10 22.50 0.03
CA GLU A 316 11.91 23.74 0.78
C GLU A 316 10.42 24.12 0.87
N GLN A 317 9.64 23.79 -0.17
CA GLN A 317 8.20 24.06 -0.21
C GLN A 317 7.42 23.24 0.81
N PHE A 318 7.88 22.02 1.11
CA PHE A 318 7.15 21.07 1.95
C PHE A 318 7.77 20.81 3.33
N GLU A 319 8.98 21.33 3.60
CA GLU A 319 9.66 21.14 4.88
C GLU A 319 8.78 21.53 6.08
N GLY A 320 8.04 22.64 5.97
CA GLY A 320 7.14 23.11 7.04
C GLY A 320 5.95 22.20 7.31
N ASN A 321 5.43 21.54 6.27
CA ASN A 321 4.28 20.64 6.36
C ASN A 321 4.70 19.25 6.87
N ILE A 322 5.82 18.73 6.37
CA ILE A 322 6.37 17.43 6.73
C ILE A 322 6.89 17.46 8.17
N GLY A 323 7.60 18.50 8.52
CA GLY A 323 8.35 18.64 9.76
C GLY A 323 9.85 18.36 9.56
N LYS A 324 10.69 19.25 10.13
CA LYS A 324 12.15 19.15 9.98
C LYS A 324 12.72 17.84 10.54
N ASP A 325 12.11 17.31 11.59
CA ASP A 325 12.57 16.09 12.26
C ASP A 325 12.45 14.88 11.33
N PHE A 326 11.34 14.76 10.56
CA PHE A 326 11.15 13.69 9.57
C PHE A 326 12.18 13.74 8.44
N ILE A 327 12.46 14.95 7.92
CA ILE A 327 13.47 15.11 6.87
C ILE A 327 14.87 14.83 7.42
N ALA A 328 15.17 15.28 8.64
CA ALA A 328 16.45 15.01 9.28
C ALA A 328 16.65 13.51 9.54
N ALA A 329 15.63 12.81 10.02
CA ALA A 329 15.67 11.35 10.20
C ALA A 329 15.87 10.61 8.86
N ALA A 330 15.20 11.03 7.79
CA ALA A 330 15.39 10.47 6.45
C ALA A 330 16.82 10.70 5.92
N LEU A 331 17.40 11.88 6.16
CA LEU A 331 18.79 12.16 5.81
C LEU A 331 19.79 11.37 6.65
N ALA A 332 19.52 11.17 7.95
CA ALA A 332 20.35 10.34 8.81
C ALA A 332 20.32 8.86 8.37
N ALA A 333 19.20 8.37 7.85
CA ALA A 333 19.07 7.02 7.33
C ALA A 333 19.94 6.76 6.08
N ARG A 334 20.48 7.80 5.42
CA ARG A 334 21.41 7.67 4.27
C ARG A 334 22.84 7.27 4.69
N GLN A 335 23.17 7.41 5.96
CA GLN A 335 24.47 7.06 6.54
C GLN A 335 24.50 5.61 6.99
#